data_4e5b09687a9c23bef9a556991bd8503a
#
_entry.id   4e5b09687a9c23bef9a556991bd8503a
#
_cell.length_a   1.000
_cell.length_b   1.000
_cell.length_c   1.000
_cell.angle_alpha   90.00
_cell.angle_beta   90.00
_cell.angle_gamma   90.00
#
_symmetry.space_group_name_H-M   'P 1'
#
loop_
_entity.id
_entity.type
_entity.pdbx_description
1 polymer ?
#
loop_
_entity_poly.entity_id
_entity_poly.type
_entity_poly.pdbx_seq_one_letter_code
_entity_poly.pdbx_strand_id
1 'polypeptide(L)'
;CIRDRLWFGPEETLTAFKEVVHLLPARLVVTLGMYAESYFEQGHKRMVKPLGGNALLIEPHYLVSLYMEDQLKEMVKEVQDLCKEVVAARFANAGAGSGSASMYIDPMLFHIPLSIGDRSETVQDTSCALQGTRFPVEGDKVRLFMQWGKGLPAQHLDMDLSCHITLPSTTEVCSYFNLTVIGAKHSGDIRSIPDKKGTAEYIELDLNELSRVGAQYVAFTCNAYSNGAISPNLVVGWMNSAYPMKISERNGVAYDPSCVQHQVRVSQSVQKGLVFGVLKVKEREVVWLEIPFGGQTVLSLDTQTIEKYLDKLEAKTTVGELLAIKAQAQGLKLADTPEADEVYTREWALNTAAVTKLLLGD
;
A
#
# COMPACT_ATOMS: atom_id res chain seq x y z
N CYS A 1 13.10 -23.64 12.65
CA CYS A 1 13.10 -22.39 11.88
C CYS A 1 14.18 -21.46 12.41
N ILE A 2 14.88 -20.71 11.53
CA ILE A 2 15.98 -19.82 11.94
C ILE A 2 15.53 -18.79 12.98
N ARG A 3 14.35 -18.16 12.79
CA ARG A 3 13.79 -17.18 13.74
C ARG A 3 13.67 -17.71 15.15
N ASP A 4 13.28 -18.97 15.30
CA ASP A 4 13.10 -19.58 16.62
C ASP A 4 14.44 -19.91 17.27
N ARG A 5 15.45 -20.23 16.49
CA ARG A 5 16.81 -20.53 16.98
C ARG A 5 17.60 -19.29 17.37
N LEU A 6 17.35 -18.15 16.72
CA LEU A 6 17.97 -16.87 17.10
C LEU A 6 17.72 -16.48 18.57
N TRP A 7 16.62 -16.94 19.17
CA TRP A 7 16.33 -16.72 20.59
C TRP A 7 17.27 -17.46 21.57
N PHE A 8 17.97 -18.49 21.11
CA PHE A 8 18.77 -19.35 22.01
C PHE A 8 20.26 -19.30 21.71
N GLY A 9 20.68 -18.74 20.60
CA GLY A 9 22.09 -18.60 20.22
C GLY A 9 22.19 -17.79 18.92
N PRO A 10 22.08 -16.44 18.98
CA PRO A 10 22.02 -15.62 17.78
C PRO A 10 23.30 -15.74 16.92
N GLU A 11 24.48 -15.61 17.52
CA GLU A 11 25.76 -15.66 16.79
C GLU A 11 26.00 -17.02 16.09
N GLU A 12 25.77 -18.11 16.80
CA GLU A 12 25.92 -19.46 16.27
C GLU A 12 24.88 -19.73 15.16
N THR A 13 23.67 -19.27 15.37
CA THR A 13 22.58 -19.42 14.40
C THR A 13 22.84 -18.63 13.13
N LEU A 14 23.30 -17.39 13.23
CA LEU A 14 23.64 -16.56 12.06
C LEU A 14 24.84 -17.09 11.32
N THR A 15 25.86 -17.58 12.04
CA THR A 15 27.02 -18.21 11.43
C THR A 15 26.62 -19.44 10.61
N ALA A 16 25.84 -20.35 11.18
CA ALA A 16 25.34 -21.52 10.47
C ALA A 16 24.39 -21.15 9.31
N PHE A 17 23.63 -20.07 9.46
CA PHE A 17 22.72 -19.61 8.43
C PHE A 17 23.47 -18.98 7.23
N LYS A 18 24.57 -18.28 7.46
CA LYS A 18 25.44 -17.74 6.40
C LYS A 18 25.86 -18.81 5.39
N GLU A 19 26.09 -20.02 5.86
CA GLU A 19 26.53 -21.16 5.01
C GLU A 19 25.43 -21.62 4.05
N VAL A 20 24.14 -21.46 4.38
CA VAL A 20 23.00 -22.02 3.62
C VAL A 20 22.06 -21.00 3.02
N VAL A 21 22.14 -19.73 3.43
CA VAL A 21 21.19 -18.69 3.01
C VAL A 21 21.20 -18.46 1.49
N HIS A 22 22.33 -18.64 0.84
CA HIS A 22 22.49 -18.52 -0.61
C HIS A 22 21.69 -19.58 -1.39
N LEU A 23 21.32 -20.70 -0.76
CA LEU A 23 20.47 -21.75 -1.35
C LEU A 23 18.97 -21.43 -1.28
N LEU A 24 18.58 -20.47 -0.45
CA LEU A 24 17.17 -20.11 -0.30
C LEU A 24 16.67 -19.28 -1.48
N PRO A 25 15.40 -19.39 -1.88
CA PRO A 25 14.81 -18.50 -2.86
C PRO A 25 14.94 -17.01 -2.43
N ALA A 26 15.29 -16.13 -3.37
CA ALA A 26 15.54 -14.71 -3.09
C ALA A 26 14.37 -14.05 -2.35
N ARG A 27 13.12 -14.34 -2.74
CA ARG A 27 11.94 -13.81 -2.07
C ARG A 27 11.88 -14.16 -0.57
N LEU A 28 12.37 -15.31 -0.15
CA LEU A 28 12.38 -15.69 1.27
C LEU A 28 13.45 -14.92 2.03
N VAL A 29 14.60 -14.69 1.40
CA VAL A 29 15.69 -13.88 1.97
C VAL A 29 15.21 -12.43 2.15
N VAL A 30 14.65 -11.82 1.10
CA VAL A 30 14.11 -10.46 1.18
C VAL A 30 12.98 -10.37 2.21
N THR A 31 12.05 -11.34 2.25
CA THR A 31 10.98 -11.38 3.26
C THR A 31 11.52 -11.50 4.68
N LEU A 32 12.58 -12.26 4.90
CA LEU A 32 13.20 -12.38 6.21
C LEU A 32 13.76 -11.03 6.67
N GLY A 33 14.50 -10.33 5.81
CA GLY A 33 15.05 -9.00 6.11
C GLY A 33 13.96 -7.96 6.38
N MET A 34 12.92 -7.93 5.54
CA MET A 34 11.78 -7.01 5.68
C MET A 34 11.06 -7.12 7.03
N TYR A 35 10.85 -8.34 7.50
CA TYR A 35 10.07 -8.57 8.74
C TYR A 35 10.91 -8.81 9.98
N ALA A 36 12.24 -8.67 9.91
CA ALA A 36 13.12 -8.86 11.05
C ALA A 36 12.76 -7.92 12.20
N GLU A 37 12.59 -6.63 11.92
CA GLU A 37 12.23 -5.62 12.91
C GLU A 37 10.93 -5.96 13.63
N SER A 38 9.85 -6.16 12.90
CA SER A 38 8.54 -6.49 13.48
C SER A 38 8.50 -7.84 14.23
N TYR A 39 9.45 -8.73 13.95
CA TYR A 39 9.55 -10.02 14.64
C TYR A 39 10.25 -9.92 15.99
N PHE A 40 11.24 -9.04 16.11
CA PHE A 40 12.06 -8.85 17.31
C PHE A 40 11.64 -7.65 18.15
N GLU A 41 10.58 -6.94 17.80
CA GLU A 41 10.10 -5.77 18.51
C GLU A 41 9.36 -6.13 19.81
N GLN A 42 9.64 -5.35 20.88
CA GLN A 42 8.96 -5.47 22.16
C GLN A 42 7.64 -4.71 22.17
N GLY A 43 6.60 -5.31 22.76
CA GLY A 43 5.37 -4.60 23.10
C GLY A 43 4.39 -4.37 21.96
N HIS A 44 4.73 -4.64 20.71
CA HIS A 44 3.85 -4.43 19.56
C HIS A 44 3.29 -5.73 18.98
N LYS A 45 1.97 -5.73 18.73
CA LYS A 45 1.33 -6.80 17.98
C LYS A 45 1.63 -6.61 16.50
N ARG A 46 2.05 -7.66 15.83
CA ARG A 46 2.26 -7.65 14.38
C ARG A 46 1.04 -8.15 13.62
N MET A 47 0.79 -7.56 12.48
CA MET A 47 -0.27 -7.99 11.59
C MET A 47 0.22 -9.09 10.64
N VAL A 48 -0.51 -10.20 10.59
CA VAL A 48 -0.22 -11.32 9.67
C VAL A 48 -1.48 -11.64 8.88
N LYS A 49 -1.35 -11.80 7.57
CA LYS A 49 -2.45 -12.26 6.71
C LYS A 49 -2.12 -13.67 6.19
N PRO A 50 -2.77 -14.73 6.73
CA PRO A 50 -2.62 -16.07 6.21
C PRO A 50 -3.17 -16.20 4.80
N LEU A 51 -2.69 -17.18 4.04
CA LEU A 51 -3.25 -17.49 2.72
C LEU A 51 -4.73 -17.88 2.85
N GLY A 52 -5.60 -17.19 2.10
CA GLY A 52 -7.06 -17.43 2.14
C GLY A 52 -7.75 -17.02 3.45
N GLY A 53 -7.05 -16.32 4.36
CA GLY A 53 -7.56 -15.91 5.65
C GLY A 53 -7.64 -14.41 5.84
N ASN A 54 -8.32 -13.99 6.91
CA ASN A 54 -8.37 -12.59 7.32
C ASN A 54 -7.04 -12.16 7.96
N ALA A 55 -6.78 -10.85 7.98
CA ALA A 55 -5.67 -10.30 8.73
C ALA A 55 -5.86 -10.54 10.24
N LEU A 56 -4.80 -11.01 10.90
CA LEU A 56 -4.79 -11.33 12.32
C LEU A 56 -3.69 -10.52 13.01
N LEU A 57 -3.99 -10.01 14.19
CA LEU A 57 -2.99 -9.45 15.09
C LEU A 57 -2.39 -10.57 15.93
N ILE A 58 -1.08 -10.73 15.85
CA ILE A 58 -0.33 -11.73 16.61
C ILE A 58 0.48 -11.02 17.69
N GLU A 59 0.37 -11.52 18.92
CA GLU A 59 1.15 -11.02 20.05
C GLU A 59 2.67 -11.14 19.78
N PRO A 60 3.50 -10.27 20.38
CA PRO A 60 4.94 -10.41 20.36
C PRO A 60 5.35 -11.81 20.85
N HIS A 61 6.45 -12.31 20.32
CA HIS A 61 6.97 -13.58 20.81
C HIS A 61 7.38 -13.45 22.27
N TYR A 62 6.97 -14.37 23.14
CA TYR A 62 7.21 -14.26 24.59
C TYR A 62 8.71 -14.19 24.95
N LEU A 63 9.60 -14.71 24.13
CA LEU A 63 11.04 -14.65 24.33
C LEU A 63 11.64 -13.25 24.12
N VAL A 64 10.91 -12.32 23.50
CA VAL A 64 11.33 -10.92 23.35
C VAL A 64 11.66 -10.30 24.70
N SER A 65 10.91 -10.67 25.76
CA SER A 65 11.09 -10.16 27.12
C SER A 65 12.40 -10.62 27.80
N LEU A 66 13.10 -11.61 27.22
CA LEU A 66 14.38 -12.10 27.75
C LEU A 66 15.58 -11.26 27.30
N TYR A 67 15.39 -10.33 26.37
CA TYR A 67 16.44 -9.53 25.75
C TYR A 67 16.25 -8.04 26.04
N MET A 68 17.35 -7.32 26.14
CA MET A 68 17.34 -5.87 26.18
C MET A 68 17.05 -5.30 24.78
N GLU A 69 16.48 -4.12 24.71
CA GLU A 69 16.12 -3.48 23.44
C GLU A 69 17.30 -3.35 22.47
N ASP A 70 18.48 -3.00 22.98
CA ASP A 70 19.70 -2.88 22.17
C ASP A 70 20.14 -4.21 21.57
N GLN A 71 20.00 -5.31 22.31
CA GLN A 71 20.31 -6.66 21.82
C GLN A 71 19.34 -7.06 20.69
N LEU A 72 18.06 -6.72 20.82
CA LEU A 72 17.07 -7.00 19.78
C LEU A 72 17.36 -6.18 18.53
N LYS A 73 17.73 -4.89 18.66
CA LYS A 73 18.13 -4.05 17.53
C LYS A 73 19.37 -4.58 16.81
N GLU A 74 20.33 -5.08 17.55
CA GLU A 74 21.52 -5.71 16.97
C GLU A 74 21.18 -6.98 16.20
N MET A 75 20.35 -7.87 16.76
CA MET A 75 19.82 -9.05 16.06
C MET A 75 19.09 -8.70 14.77
N VAL A 76 18.23 -7.67 14.78
CA VAL A 76 17.55 -7.16 13.60
C VAL A 76 18.55 -6.73 12.55
N LYS A 77 19.52 -5.89 12.94
CA LYS A 77 20.54 -5.37 12.04
C LYS A 77 21.35 -6.49 11.39
N GLU A 78 21.83 -7.44 12.17
CA GLU A 78 22.61 -8.58 11.66
C GLU A 78 21.83 -9.43 10.64
N VAL A 79 20.53 -9.69 10.92
CA VAL A 79 19.65 -10.39 9.97
C VAL A 79 19.45 -9.59 8.70
N GLN A 80 19.20 -8.28 8.81
CA GLN A 80 18.99 -7.40 7.65
C GLN A 80 20.24 -7.27 6.80
N ASP A 81 21.41 -7.10 7.42
CA ASP A 81 22.69 -6.96 6.73
C ASP A 81 23.02 -8.25 5.98
N LEU A 82 22.85 -9.41 6.62
CA LEU A 82 23.03 -10.71 5.96
C LEU A 82 22.10 -10.88 4.76
N CYS A 83 20.83 -10.51 4.90
CA CYS A 83 19.88 -10.60 3.79
C CYS A 83 20.28 -9.68 2.62
N LYS A 84 20.73 -8.46 2.90
CA LYS A 84 21.23 -7.51 1.88
C LYS A 84 22.48 -8.04 1.18
N GLU A 85 23.45 -8.58 1.92
CA GLU A 85 24.68 -9.19 1.37
C GLU A 85 24.34 -10.32 0.37
N VAL A 86 23.41 -11.20 0.73
CA VAL A 86 23.02 -12.32 -0.13
C VAL A 86 22.33 -11.84 -1.40
N VAL A 87 21.45 -10.84 -1.30
CA VAL A 87 20.77 -10.25 -2.46
C VAL A 87 21.78 -9.54 -3.36
N ALA A 88 22.71 -8.78 -2.78
CA ALA A 88 23.76 -8.10 -3.52
C ALA A 88 24.68 -9.10 -4.26
N ALA A 89 25.09 -10.20 -3.60
CA ALA A 89 25.89 -11.22 -4.22
C ALA A 89 25.21 -11.87 -5.43
N ARG A 90 23.88 -12.07 -5.38
CA ARG A 90 23.12 -12.59 -6.53
C ARG A 90 23.15 -11.61 -7.70
N PHE A 91 22.91 -10.33 -7.44
CA PHE A 91 22.97 -9.31 -8.49
C PHE A 91 24.37 -9.18 -9.08
N ALA A 92 25.41 -9.25 -8.27
CA ALA A 92 26.78 -9.22 -8.76
C ALA A 92 27.06 -10.40 -9.73
N ASN A 93 26.58 -11.60 -9.39
CA ASN A 93 26.72 -12.78 -10.23
C ASN A 93 25.91 -12.67 -11.53
N ALA A 94 24.68 -12.19 -11.47
CA ALA A 94 23.80 -11.99 -12.63
C ALA A 94 24.31 -10.88 -13.57
N GLY A 95 24.94 -9.84 -13.02
CA GLY A 95 25.51 -8.72 -13.79
C GLY A 95 26.86 -9.01 -14.45
N ALA A 96 27.47 -10.16 -14.15
CA ALA A 96 28.77 -10.51 -14.72
C ALA A 96 28.66 -10.64 -16.25
N GLY A 97 29.14 -9.61 -16.97
CA GLY A 97 29.13 -9.57 -18.44
C GLY A 97 27.98 -8.77 -19.09
N SER A 98 27.15 -8.05 -18.31
CA SER A 98 26.06 -7.26 -18.88
C SER A 98 26.51 -6.07 -19.74
N GLY A 99 27.74 -5.56 -19.52
CA GLY A 99 28.27 -4.40 -20.25
C GLY A 99 27.64 -3.07 -19.91
N SER A 100 26.58 -3.04 -19.06
CA SER A 100 25.94 -1.79 -18.60
C SER A 100 26.86 -1.05 -17.63
N ALA A 101 26.93 0.28 -17.77
CA ALA A 101 27.75 1.15 -16.92
C ALA A 101 26.90 2.10 -16.08
N SER A 102 25.63 2.33 -16.47
CA SER A 102 24.74 3.29 -15.85
C SER A 102 23.31 2.75 -15.68
N MET A 103 22.60 3.26 -14.67
CA MET A 103 21.23 2.89 -14.36
C MET A 103 20.41 4.13 -13.94
N TYR A 104 19.23 4.28 -14.53
CA TYR A 104 18.22 5.23 -14.08
C TYR A 104 17.13 4.48 -13.31
N ILE A 105 16.81 4.99 -12.14
CA ILE A 105 15.71 4.54 -11.29
C ILE A 105 14.73 5.68 -11.12
N ASP A 106 13.51 5.54 -11.65
CA ASP A 106 12.45 6.51 -11.42
C ASP A 106 12.23 6.71 -9.91
N PRO A 107 12.26 7.94 -9.39
CA PRO A 107 12.03 8.23 -7.96
C PRO A 107 10.74 7.61 -7.40
N MET A 108 9.70 7.47 -8.22
CA MET A 108 8.45 6.82 -7.81
C MET A 108 8.62 5.36 -7.41
N LEU A 109 9.68 4.68 -7.88
CA LEU A 109 9.93 3.28 -7.52
C LEU A 109 10.33 3.08 -6.06
N PHE A 110 10.84 4.12 -5.40
CA PHE A 110 11.11 4.12 -3.96
C PHE A 110 9.83 4.22 -3.10
N HIS A 111 8.69 4.47 -3.73
CA HIS A 111 7.37 4.49 -3.09
C HIS A 111 6.51 3.25 -3.41
N ILE A 112 7.04 2.30 -4.17
CA ILE A 112 6.35 1.06 -4.55
C ILE A 112 6.95 -0.11 -3.78
N PRO A 113 6.27 -0.66 -2.77
CA PRO A 113 6.77 -1.80 -2.02
C PRO A 113 6.74 -3.07 -2.88
N LEU A 114 7.69 -3.97 -2.63
CA LEU A 114 7.69 -5.28 -3.25
C LEU A 114 6.45 -6.08 -2.85
N SER A 115 5.78 -6.71 -3.83
CA SER A 115 4.60 -7.55 -3.62
C SER A 115 4.93 -8.94 -3.06
N ILE A 116 5.85 -8.98 -2.08
CA ILE A 116 6.27 -10.21 -1.41
C ILE A 116 5.95 -10.17 0.07
N GLY A 117 5.91 -11.36 0.70
CA GLY A 117 5.59 -11.48 2.13
C GLY A 117 4.10 -11.45 2.44
N ASP A 118 3.26 -10.88 1.58
CA ASP A 118 1.81 -11.01 1.63
C ASP A 118 1.34 -12.00 0.57
N ARG A 119 0.51 -12.93 1.00
CA ARG A 119 -0.13 -13.87 0.09
C ARG A 119 -1.42 -13.23 -0.42
N SER A 120 -1.36 -12.64 -1.61
CA SER A 120 -2.54 -12.16 -2.34
C SER A 120 -3.00 -13.22 -3.33
N GLU A 121 -4.31 -13.44 -3.39
CA GLU A 121 -4.93 -14.33 -4.39
C GLU A 121 -5.22 -13.60 -5.70
N THR A 122 -5.02 -12.28 -5.73
CA THR A 122 -5.32 -11.45 -6.88
C THR A 122 -4.08 -11.19 -7.73
N VAL A 123 -4.19 -11.52 -9.01
CA VAL A 123 -3.30 -11.01 -10.05
C VAL A 123 -3.69 -9.55 -10.27
N GLN A 124 -2.77 -8.63 -10.03
CA GLN A 124 -3.03 -7.20 -10.25
C GLN A 124 -3.01 -6.89 -11.75
N ASP A 125 -4.02 -6.17 -12.21
CA ASP A 125 -4.05 -5.57 -13.53
C ASP A 125 -3.05 -4.39 -13.59
N THR A 126 -2.43 -4.17 -14.75
CA THR A 126 -1.46 -3.08 -14.97
C THR A 126 -2.05 -1.68 -14.78
N SER A 127 -3.38 -1.55 -14.79
CA SER A 127 -4.08 -0.30 -14.52
C SER A 127 -4.31 0.00 -13.03
N CYS A 128 -3.90 -0.89 -12.14
CA CYS A 128 -4.10 -0.80 -10.69
C CYS A 128 -2.84 -0.32 -9.99
N ALA A 129 -2.99 0.20 -8.76
CA ALA A 129 -1.86 0.48 -7.88
C ALA A 129 -1.52 -0.76 -7.05
N LEU A 130 -0.24 -0.94 -6.78
CA LEU A 130 0.21 -1.96 -5.84
C LEU A 130 -0.12 -1.55 -4.40
N GLN A 131 -0.49 -2.50 -3.56
CA GLN A 131 -0.72 -2.24 -2.13
C GLN A 131 0.52 -1.63 -1.47
N GLY A 132 0.32 -0.53 -0.74
CA GLY A 132 1.39 0.24 -0.12
C GLY A 132 1.98 1.33 -1.02
N THR A 133 1.57 1.45 -2.29
CA THR A 133 1.97 2.58 -3.12
C THR A 133 1.54 3.89 -2.47
N ARG A 134 2.45 4.86 -2.44
CA ARG A 134 2.25 6.17 -1.85
C ARG A 134 2.04 7.20 -2.94
N PHE A 135 1.06 8.05 -2.74
CA PHE A 135 0.70 9.10 -3.69
C PHE A 135 0.67 10.45 -2.96
N PRO A 136 1.46 11.42 -3.37
CA PRO A 136 1.39 12.77 -2.82
C PRO A 136 0.02 13.39 -3.12
N VAL A 137 -0.45 14.22 -2.19
CA VAL A 137 -1.68 14.99 -2.31
C VAL A 137 -1.35 16.47 -2.34
N GLU A 138 -1.76 17.16 -3.39
CA GLU A 138 -1.50 18.57 -3.57
C GLU A 138 -2.68 19.44 -3.13
N GLY A 139 -2.36 20.54 -2.47
CA GLY A 139 -3.33 21.55 -2.03
C GLY A 139 -3.88 21.30 -0.63
N ASP A 140 -4.63 22.27 -0.13
CA ASP A 140 -5.21 22.26 1.22
C ASP A 140 -6.64 21.71 1.26
N LYS A 141 -7.32 21.73 0.12
CA LYS A 141 -8.68 21.19 -0.03
C LYS A 141 -8.70 20.16 -1.14
N VAL A 142 -8.96 18.94 -0.74
CA VAL A 142 -8.90 17.77 -1.61
C VAL A 142 -10.25 17.11 -1.70
N ARG A 143 -10.68 16.79 -2.91
CA ARG A 143 -11.86 15.98 -3.16
C ARG A 143 -11.41 14.58 -3.52
N LEU A 144 -11.71 13.62 -2.66
CA LEU A 144 -11.64 12.22 -2.98
C LEU A 144 -12.96 11.81 -3.63
N PHE A 145 -12.91 11.11 -4.75
CA PHE A 145 -14.09 10.59 -5.42
C PHE A 145 -13.99 9.10 -5.73
N MET A 146 -15.13 8.47 -5.78
CA MET A 146 -15.33 7.09 -6.20
C MET A 146 -16.30 7.10 -7.37
N GLN A 147 -15.94 6.51 -8.51
CA GLN A 147 -16.75 6.44 -9.72
C GLN A 147 -17.03 4.99 -10.09
N TRP A 148 -18.29 4.68 -10.40
CA TRP A 148 -18.71 3.32 -10.74
C TRP A 148 -19.76 3.28 -11.85
N GLY A 149 -20.04 2.08 -12.36
CA GLY A 149 -21.14 1.80 -13.28
C GLY A 149 -20.93 2.28 -14.72
N LYS A 150 -19.74 2.80 -15.07
CA LYS A 150 -19.45 3.21 -16.46
C LYS A 150 -19.55 2.01 -17.42
N GLY A 151 -20.33 2.19 -18.50
CA GLY A 151 -20.58 1.16 -19.50
C GLY A 151 -21.77 0.24 -19.19
N LEU A 152 -22.35 0.32 -17.99
CA LEU A 152 -23.52 -0.46 -17.59
C LEU A 152 -24.82 0.22 -18.03
N PRO A 153 -25.93 -0.55 -18.23
CA PRO A 153 -27.26 0.03 -18.44
C PRO A 153 -27.74 0.75 -17.17
N ALA A 154 -28.68 1.68 -17.38
CA ALA A 154 -29.33 2.37 -16.25
C ALA A 154 -29.95 1.35 -15.28
N GLN A 155 -29.60 1.45 -14.01
CA GLN A 155 -30.03 0.52 -12.98
C GLN A 155 -29.86 1.10 -11.56
N HIS A 156 -30.51 0.48 -10.60
CA HIS A 156 -30.19 0.66 -9.19
C HIS A 156 -28.87 -0.06 -8.89
N LEU A 157 -27.85 0.71 -8.59
CA LEU A 157 -26.50 0.22 -8.29
C LEU A 157 -25.90 1.15 -7.24
N ASP A 158 -26.12 0.76 -6.00
CA ASP A 158 -25.84 1.55 -4.82
C ASP A 158 -24.48 1.18 -4.23
N MET A 159 -23.58 2.16 -4.25
CA MET A 159 -22.20 2.04 -3.77
C MET A 159 -21.90 3.18 -2.82
N ASP A 160 -21.71 2.89 -1.55
CA ASP A 160 -21.48 3.89 -0.51
C ASP A 160 -20.00 4.22 -0.36
N LEU A 161 -19.64 5.49 -0.48
CA LEU A 161 -18.34 6.03 -0.11
C LEU A 161 -18.38 6.51 1.35
N SER A 162 -17.35 6.20 2.12
CA SER A 162 -17.19 6.71 3.48
C SER A 162 -15.75 7.06 3.79
N CYS A 163 -15.53 7.95 4.74
CA CYS A 163 -14.22 8.13 5.33
C CYS A 163 -14.28 8.10 6.86
N HIS A 164 -13.25 7.50 7.46
CA HIS A 164 -13.05 7.40 8.89
C HIS A 164 -11.88 8.29 9.29
N ILE A 165 -12.17 9.33 10.06
CA ILE A 165 -11.20 10.34 10.49
C ILE A 165 -10.74 9.98 11.90
N THR A 166 -9.49 9.62 12.06
CA THR A 166 -8.92 9.29 13.37
C THR A 166 -8.46 10.55 14.08
N LEU A 167 -9.07 10.82 15.21
CA LEU A 167 -8.73 11.89 16.13
C LEU A 167 -8.02 11.33 17.38
N PRO A 168 -7.36 12.13 18.20
CA PRO A 168 -6.60 11.63 19.36
C PRO A 168 -7.38 10.75 20.34
N SER A 169 -8.70 10.94 20.45
CA SER A 169 -9.53 10.20 21.42
C SER A 169 -10.74 9.49 20.78
N THR A 170 -10.99 9.68 19.49
CA THR A 170 -12.18 9.14 18.81
C THR A 170 -11.95 9.01 17.33
N THR A 171 -12.86 8.30 16.66
CA THR A 171 -12.93 8.25 15.20
C THR A 171 -14.29 8.79 14.76
N GLU A 172 -14.28 9.77 13.85
CA GLU A 172 -15.49 10.29 13.23
C GLU A 172 -15.67 9.69 11.82
N VAL A 173 -16.94 9.52 11.42
CA VAL A 173 -17.28 8.94 10.11
C VAL A 173 -18.08 9.92 9.30
N CYS A 174 -17.57 10.31 8.12
CA CYS A 174 -18.30 11.04 7.09
C CYS A 174 -18.78 10.03 6.03
N SER A 175 -20.09 10.01 5.78
CA SER A 175 -20.75 9.01 4.93
C SER A 175 -22.11 9.48 4.46
N TYR A 176 -22.84 8.66 3.71
CA TYR A 176 -24.20 8.96 3.24
C TYR A 176 -25.18 9.36 4.36
N PHE A 177 -25.04 8.82 5.57
CA PHE A 177 -25.92 9.14 6.70
C PHE A 177 -25.40 10.29 7.59
N ASN A 178 -24.13 10.65 7.48
CA ASN A 178 -23.49 11.75 8.21
C ASN A 178 -22.65 12.59 7.23
N LEU A 179 -23.35 13.45 6.47
CA LEU A 179 -22.80 14.15 5.32
C LEU A 179 -21.73 15.20 5.66
N THR A 180 -21.68 15.67 6.90
CA THR A 180 -20.73 16.71 7.28
C THR A 180 -20.20 16.46 8.67
N VAL A 181 -18.89 16.29 8.74
CA VAL A 181 -18.13 16.24 9.98
C VAL A 181 -16.98 17.24 9.90
N ILE A 182 -16.23 17.40 10.99
CA ILE A 182 -15.14 18.36 11.03
C ILE A 182 -14.09 18.05 9.94
N GLY A 183 -13.81 19.03 9.09
CA GLY A 183 -12.85 18.88 7.99
C GLY A 183 -13.27 17.96 6.85
N ALA A 184 -14.49 17.42 6.83
CA ALA A 184 -14.98 16.56 5.75
C ALA A 184 -16.45 16.81 5.39
N LYS A 185 -16.76 16.74 4.08
CA LYS A 185 -18.12 16.90 3.54
C LYS A 185 -18.38 15.92 2.41
N HIS A 186 -19.39 15.08 2.58
CA HIS A 186 -19.87 14.11 1.60
C HIS A 186 -20.81 14.76 0.58
N SER A 187 -20.78 14.28 -0.66
CA SER A 187 -21.60 14.78 -1.78
C SER A 187 -23.09 14.43 -1.71
N GLY A 188 -23.44 13.47 -0.90
CA GLY A 188 -24.78 12.88 -0.84
C GLY A 188 -24.82 11.45 -1.36
N ASP A 189 -25.90 10.75 -1.07
CA ASP A 189 -26.15 9.35 -1.39
C ASP A 189 -26.68 9.20 -2.82
N ILE A 190 -25.98 8.42 -3.66
CA ILE A 190 -26.35 8.15 -5.06
C ILE A 190 -26.63 6.66 -5.22
N ARG A 191 -27.92 6.32 -5.40
CA ARG A 191 -28.41 4.93 -5.41
C ARG A 191 -28.55 4.30 -6.79
N SER A 192 -28.50 5.10 -7.85
CA SER A 192 -28.76 4.64 -9.21
C SER A 192 -27.78 5.23 -10.21
N ILE A 193 -27.49 4.49 -11.26
CA ILE A 193 -26.64 4.93 -12.37
C ILE A 193 -27.47 5.21 -13.62
N PRO A 194 -27.18 6.26 -14.39
CA PRO A 194 -27.73 6.48 -15.72
C PRO A 194 -27.10 5.53 -16.76
N ASP A 195 -27.77 5.39 -17.90
CA ASP A 195 -27.32 4.51 -18.98
C ASP A 195 -25.91 4.85 -19.47
N LYS A 196 -25.00 3.86 -19.44
CA LYS A 196 -23.61 3.86 -19.91
C LYS A 196 -22.66 4.91 -19.32
N LYS A 197 -23.15 5.90 -18.60
CA LYS A 197 -22.33 7.00 -18.06
C LYS A 197 -21.69 6.66 -16.72
N GLY A 198 -22.37 5.83 -15.92
CA GLY A 198 -22.02 5.64 -14.53
C GLY A 198 -22.25 6.90 -13.70
N THR A 199 -21.86 6.86 -12.45
CA THR A 199 -21.98 7.98 -11.51
C THR A 199 -20.79 8.01 -10.55
N ALA A 200 -20.80 8.93 -9.59
CA ALA A 200 -19.76 9.05 -8.58
C ALA A 200 -20.35 9.57 -7.25
N GLU A 201 -19.65 9.27 -6.18
CA GLU A 201 -19.69 10.00 -4.91
C GLU A 201 -18.35 10.62 -4.62
N TYR A 202 -18.34 11.68 -3.83
CA TYR A 202 -17.10 12.30 -3.36
C TYR A 202 -17.20 12.79 -1.92
N ILE A 203 -16.04 12.89 -1.28
CA ILE A 203 -15.86 13.54 0.01
C ILE A 203 -14.83 14.66 -0.16
N GLU A 204 -15.19 15.86 0.20
CA GLU A 204 -14.27 17.01 0.27
C GLU A 204 -13.60 17.03 1.64
N LEU A 205 -12.28 17.16 1.64
CA LEU A 205 -11.46 17.25 2.83
C LEU A 205 -10.78 18.62 2.91
N ASP A 206 -10.83 19.25 4.07
CA ASP A 206 -10.03 20.42 4.42
C ASP A 206 -8.86 19.96 5.29
N LEU A 207 -7.67 19.81 4.68
CA LEU A 207 -6.49 19.27 5.35
C LEU A 207 -5.96 20.19 6.46
N ASN A 208 -6.19 21.51 6.34
CA ASN A 208 -5.79 22.44 7.38
C ASN A 208 -6.71 22.31 8.60
N GLU A 209 -8.02 22.16 8.39
CA GLU A 209 -8.96 21.92 9.47
C GLU A 209 -8.70 20.58 10.16
N LEU A 210 -8.50 19.52 9.40
CA LEU A 210 -8.14 18.20 9.92
C LEU A 210 -6.86 18.25 10.75
N SER A 211 -5.82 18.92 10.26
CA SER A 211 -4.56 19.10 11.01
C SER A 211 -4.77 19.88 12.31
N ARG A 212 -5.61 20.94 12.27
CA ARG A 212 -5.90 21.80 13.43
C ARG A 212 -6.58 21.02 14.57
N VAL A 213 -7.42 20.04 14.25
CA VAL A 213 -8.10 19.20 15.25
C VAL A 213 -7.29 17.96 15.65
N GLY A 214 -6.09 17.82 15.12
CA GLY A 214 -5.19 16.71 15.44
C GLY A 214 -5.57 15.39 14.76
N ALA A 215 -6.27 15.45 13.63
CA ALA A 215 -6.52 14.26 12.83
C ALA A 215 -5.20 13.69 12.30
N GLN A 216 -4.98 12.40 12.50
CA GLN A 216 -3.77 11.72 12.06
C GLN A 216 -3.97 11.06 10.71
N TYR A 217 -5.07 10.34 10.56
CA TYR A 217 -5.39 9.55 9.37
C TYR A 217 -6.83 9.79 8.93
N VAL A 218 -7.05 9.68 7.61
CA VAL A 218 -8.38 9.55 7.02
C VAL A 218 -8.40 8.27 6.20
N ALA A 219 -9.06 7.23 6.70
CA ALA A 219 -9.22 5.98 5.99
C ALA A 219 -10.45 6.04 5.08
N PHE A 220 -10.29 5.65 3.81
CA PHE A 220 -11.34 5.66 2.81
C PHE A 220 -11.88 4.26 2.58
N THR A 221 -13.21 4.14 2.61
CA THR A 221 -13.89 2.86 2.43
C THR A 221 -15.01 2.98 1.42
N CYS A 222 -15.30 1.88 0.77
CA CYS A 222 -16.55 1.74 0.03
C CYS A 222 -17.21 0.40 0.31
N ASN A 223 -18.52 0.34 0.15
CA ASN A 223 -19.27 -0.90 0.18
C ASN A 223 -20.37 -0.91 -0.90
N ALA A 224 -20.68 -2.11 -1.36
CA ALA A 224 -21.83 -2.36 -2.23
C ALA A 224 -23.06 -2.63 -1.36
N TYR A 225 -24.03 -1.72 -1.39
CA TYR A 225 -25.28 -1.90 -0.64
C TYR A 225 -26.22 -2.87 -1.33
N SER A 226 -26.50 -2.65 -2.62
CA SER A 226 -27.57 -3.34 -3.32
C SER A 226 -27.17 -4.69 -3.98
N ASN A 227 -25.95 -4.84 -4.46
CA ASN A 227 -25.58 -5.96 -5.36
C ASN A 227 -24.67 -7.03 -4.74
N GLY A 228 -24.45 -7.00 -3.43
CA GLY A 228 -23.63 -8.00 -2.77
C GLY A 228 -22.12 -7.96 -3.05
N ALA A 229 -21.68 -7.28 -4.10
CA ALA A 229 -20.28 -7.12 -4.46
C ALA A 229 -20.01 -5.75 -5.07
N ILE A 230 -18.76 -5.29 -4.96
CA ILE A 230 -18.28 -4.03 -5.54
C ILE A 230 -18.45 -4.07 -7.07
N SER A 231 -18.92 -2.96 -7.63
CA SER A 231 -19.10 -2.81 -9.08
C SER A 231 -17.80 -3.03 -9.84
N PRO A 232 -17.82 -3.78 -10.94
CA PRO A 232 -16.67 -3.86 -11.83
C PRO A 232 -16.29 -2.47 -12.36
N ASN A 233 -15.01 -2.26 -12.61
CA ASN A 233 -14.47 -0.98 -13.08
C ASN A 233 -14.67 0.21 -12.14
N LEU A 234 -14.77 -0.05 -10.84
CA LEU A 234 -14.76 1.00 -9.83
C LEU A 234 -13.41 1.72 -9.86
N VAL A 235 -13.47 3.04 -9.92
CA VAL A 235 -12.31 3.92 -9.97
C VAL A 235 -12.34 4.86 -8.79
N VAL A 236 -11.23 5.02 -8.11
CA VAL A 236 -11.01 5.99 -7.04
C VAL A 236 -9.99 7.00 -7.51
N GLY A 237 -10.24 8.27 -7.23
CA GLY A 237 -9.31 9.34 -7.56
C GLY A 237 -9.42 10.51 -6.60
N TRP A 238 -8.48 11.44 -6.70
CA TRP A 238 -8.52 12.69 -5.95
C TRP A 238 -8.06 13.87 -6.78
N MET A 239 -8.60 15.02 -6.44
CA MET A 239 -8.38 16.27 -7.12
C MET A 239 -8.52 17.45 -6.16
N ASN A 240 -8.04 18.62 -6.53
CA ASN A 240 -8.29 19.83 -5.76
C ASN A 240 -9.79 20.18 -5.78
N SER A 241 -10.38 20.45 -4.61
CA SER A 241 -11.80 20.82 -4.46
C SER A 241 -12.20 22.12 -5.15
N ALA A 242 -11.23 22.97 -5.54
CA ALA A 242 -11.50 24.18 -6.31
C ALA A 242 -12.06 23.88 -7.71
N TYR A 243 -11.78 22.71 -8.27
CA TYR A 243 -12.29 22.28 -9.56
C TYR A 243 -13.69 21.66 -9.40
N PRO A 244 -14.66 22.03 -10.26
CA PRO A 244 -16.02 21.55 -10.13
C PRO A 244 -16.15 20.07 -10.49
N MET A 245 -16.95 19.35 -9.71
CA MET A 245 -17.46 18.01 -10.03
C MET A 245 -18.97 18.00 -9.80
N LYS A 246 -19.73 17.65 -10.83
CA LYS A 246 -21.19 17.53 -10.78
C LYS A 246 -21.58 16.07 -10.84
N ILE A 247 -22.42 15.66 -9.92
CA ILE A 247 -22.94 14.29 -9.83
C ILE A 247 -24.45 14.27 -9.76
N SER A 248 -25.08 13.31 -10.38
CA SER A 248 -26.50 13.01 -10.22
C SER A 248 -26.84 11.62 -10.75
N GLU A 249 -27.88 11.00 -10.20
CA GLU A 249 -28.42 9.73 -10.70
C GLU A 249 -28.90 9.80 -12.15
N ARG A 250 -29.37 10.96 -12.57
CA ARG A 250 -29.94 11.17 -13.91
C ARG A 250 -28.88 11.45 -14.99
N ASN A 251 -27.90 12.27 -14.67
CA ASN A 251 -26.94 12.79 -15.65
C ASN A 251 -25.56 12.15 -15.53
N GLY A 252 -25.32 11.37 -14.48
CA GLY A 252 -24.04 10.78 -14.16
C GLY A 252 -23.07 11.79 -13.54
N VAL A 253 -21.78 11.59 -13.81
CA VAL A 253 -20.69 12.42 -13.32
C VAL A 253 -20.10 13.28 -14.43
N ALA A 254 -19.82 14.54 -14.14
CA ALA A 254 -19.12 15.47 -15.03
C ALA A 254 -18.06 16.26 -14.28
N TYR A 255 -16.80 16.11 -14.71
CA TYR A 255 -15.64 16.83 -14.20
C TYR A 255 -14.58 16.90 -15.31
N ASP A 256 -13.57 17.73 -15.13
CA ASP A 256 -12.41 17.79 -16.03
C ASP A 256 -11.34 16.76 -15.59
N PRO A 257 -11.08 15.71 -16.37
CA PRO A 257 -10.09 14.68 -16.02
C PRO A 257 -8.67 15.21 -15.85
N SER A 258 -8.32 16.35 -16.50
CA SER A 258 -7.00 16.97 -16.38
C SER A 258 -6.73 17.56 -14.98
N CYS A 259 -7.79 17.76 -14.18
CA CYS A 259 -7.70 18.25 -12.80
C CYS A 259 -7.49 17.12 -11.78
N VAL A 260 -7.52 15.86 -12.20
CA VAL A 260 -7.32 14.69 -11.34
C VAL A 260 -5.82 14.54 -11.07
N GLN A 261 -5.43 14.56 -9.81
CA GLN A 261 -4.02 14.34 -9.41
C GLN A 261 -3.61 12.88 -9.62
N HIS A 262 -4.44 11.96 -9.10
CA HIS A 262 -4.27 10.53 -9.28
C HIS A 262 -5.61 9.82 -9.42
N GLN A 263 -5.59 8.70 -10.14
CA GLN A 263 -6.75 7.85 -10.35
C GLN A 263 -6.30 6.39 -10.38
N VAL A 264 -6.95 5.55 -9.59
CA VAL A 264 -6.63 4.14 -9.43
C VAL A 264 -7.86 3.31 -9.69
N ARG A 265 -7.74 2.27 -10.50
CA ARG A 265 -8.78 1.27 -10.68
C ARG A 265 -8.69 0.24 -9.57
N VAL A 266 -9.82 -0.08 -8.96
CA VAL A 266 -9.91 -1.12 -7.94
C VAL A 266 -9.86 -2.49 -8.61
N SER A 267 -8.98 -3.36 -8.12
CA SER A 267 -8.79 -4.72 -8.64
C SER A 267 -9.79 -5.73 -8.06
N GLN A 268 -10.27 -5.47 -6.84
CA GLN A 268 -11.16 -6.37 -6.09
C GLN A 268 -12.64 -6.13 -6.41
N SER A 269 -13.22 -6.98 -7.23
CA SER A 269 -14.63 -6.85 -7.63
C SER A 269 -15.59 -7.88 -6.98
N VAL A 270 -15.05 -8.86 -6.24
CA VAL A 270 -15.85 -9.94 -5.67
C VAL A 270 -16.22 -9.72 -4.19
N GLN A 271 -15.69 -8.71 -3.56
CA GLN A 271 -15.91 -8.39 -2.16
C GLN A 271 -17.06 -7.39 -1.98
N LYS A 272 -17.70 -7.42 -0.81
CA LYS A 272 -18.81 -6.53 -0.48
C LYS A 272 -18.32 -5.15 -0.07
N GLY A 273 -17.17 -5.06 0.55
CA GLY A 273 -16.58 -3.80 1.00
C GLY A 273 -15.06 -3.78 0.86
N LEU A 274 -14.50 -2.57 0.80
CA LEU A 274 -13.08 -2.33 0.59
C LEU A 274 -12.61 -1.09 1.35
N VAL A 275 -11.50 -1.23 2.09
CA VAL A 275 -10.67 -0.10 2.52
C VAL A 275 -9.68 0.15 1.39
N PHE A 276 -9.87 1.18 0.59
CA PHE A 276 -9.01 1.38 -0.57
C PHE A 276 -7.77 2.24 -0.30
N GLY A 277 -7.76 3.04 0.75
CA GLY A 277 -6.57 3.80 1.10
C GLY A 277 -6.69 4.55 2.42
N VAL A 278 -5.55 5.08 2.86
CA VAL A 278 -5.43 5.95 4.03
C VAL A 278 -4.67 7.21 3.62
N LEU A 279 -5.26 8.37 3.89
CA LEU A 279 -4.56 9.65 3.84
C LEU A 279 -3.86 9.90 5.17
N LYS A 280 -2.55 10.06 5.15
CA LYS A 280 -1.73 10.58 6.24
C LYS A 280 -1.85 12.10 6.22
N VAL A 281 -2.55 12.68 7.18
CA VAL A 281 -2.94 14.10 7.15
C VAL A 281 -1.73 15.03 7.21
N LYS A 282 -0.77 14.72 8.06
CA LYS A 282 0.45 15.51 8.25
C LYS A 282 1.37 15.46 7.04
N GLU A 283 1.57 14.27 6.49
CA GLU A 283 2.45 14.01 5.35
C GLU A 283 1.80 14.40 4.01
N ARG A 284 0.48 14.59 3.98
CA ARG A 284 -0.31 14.83 2.76
C ARG A 284 -0.07 13.75 1.70
N GLU A 285 -0.21 12.52 2.12
CA GLU A 285 0.10 11.36 1.32
C GLU A 285 -1.02 10.32 1.45
N VAL A 286 -1.51 9.80 0.33
CA VAL A 286 -2.42 8.65 0.31
C VAL A 286 -1.61 7.38 0.14
N VAL A 287 -1.76 6.45 1.09
CA VAL A 287 -1.23 5.09 0.99
C VAL A 287 -2.34 4.18 0.47
N TRP A 288 -2.11 3.53 -0.68
CA TRP A 288 -3.08 2.62 -1.30
C TRP A 288 -3.10 1.26 -0.59
N LEU A 289 -4.26 0.75 -0.20
CA LEU A 289 -4.38 -0.46 0.62
C LEU A 289 -5.12 -1.62 -0.05
N GLU A 290 -6.28 -1.38 -0.64
CA GLU A 290 -7.16 -2.41 -1.21
C GLU A 290 -7.43 -3.60 -0.26
N ILE A 291 -7.86 -3.31 0.98
CA ILE A 291 -8.14 -4.33 1.99
C ILE A 291 -9.63 -4.69 1.97
N PRO A 292 -9.99 -5.93 1.59
CA PRO A 292 -11.40 -6.33 1.55
C PRO A 292 -11.98 -6.57 2.95
N PHE A 293 -13.29 -6.29 3.11
CA PHE A 293 -14.07 -6.67 4.28
C PHE A 293 -15.45 -7.20 3.88
N GLY A 294 -16.01 -8.08 4.71
CA GLY A 294 -17.26 -8.80 4.39
C GLY A 294 -18.54 -8.14 4.90
N GLY A 295 -18.47 -7.03 5.65
CA GLY A 295 -19.63 -6.35 6.23
C GLY A 295 -20.15 -5.19 5.38
N GLN A 296 -21.26 -4.58 5.82
CA GLN A 296 -21.76 -3.32 5.25
C GLN A 296 -21.04 -2.09 5.82
N THR A 297 -20.39 -2.24 6.96
CA THR A 297 -19.62 -1.18 7.62
C THR A 297 -18.29 -1.73 8.09
N VAL A 298 -17.26 -0.91 8.01
CA VAL A 298 -15.97 -1.21 8.64
C VAL A 298 -16.13 -0.95 10.13
N LEU A 299 -16.02 -1.99 10.92
CA LEU A 299 -15.94 -1.89 12.38
C LEU A 299 -14.47 -1.72 12.76
N SER A 300 -14.15 -0.67 13.52
CA SER A 300 -12.82 -0.45 14.12
C SER A 300 -11.67 -0.11 13.13
N LEU A 301 -11.80 0.99 12.39
CA LEU A 301 -10.65 1.68 11.82
C LEU A 301 -10.19 2.79 12.77
N ASP A 302 -9.69 2.39 13.93
CA ASP A 302 -9.05 3.30 14.87
C ASP A 302 -7.58 3.57 14.48
N THR A 303 -6.98 4.57 15.09
CA THR A 303 -5.58 4.96 14.87
C THR A 303 -4.64 3.77 14.99
N GLN A 304 -4.77 2.97 16.03
CA GLN A 304 -3.88 1.84 16.30
C GLN A 304 -3.95 0.75 15.22
N THR A 305 -5.13 0.48 14.69
CA THR A 305 -5.32 -0.48 13.60
C THR A 305 -4.69 0.03 12.31
N ILE A 306 -4.88 1.31 11.99
CA ILE A 306 -4.30 1.94 10.81
C ILE A 306 -2.77 1.95 10.90
N GLU A 307 -2.21 2.37 12.03
CA GLU A 307 -0.76 2.40 12.25
C GLU A 307 -0.12 1.03 12.02
N LYS A 308 -0.69 -0.04 12.57
CA LYS A 308 -0.18 -1.40 12.34
C LYS A 308 -0.21 -1.86 10.88
N TYR A 309 -1.21 -1.40 10.10
CA TYR A 309 -1.20 -1.65 8.67
C TYR A 309 -0.10 -0.87 7.96
N LEU A 310 0.07 0.39 8.31
CA LEU A 310 1.10 1.25 7.72
C LEU A 310 2.50 0.77 8.08
N ASP A 311 2.77 0.45 9.35
CA ASP A 311 4.05 -0.10 9.82
C ASP A 311 4.44 -1.35 9.06
N LYS A 312 3.48 -2.26 8.85
CA LYS A 312 3.70 -3.47 8.05
C LYS A 312 4.08 -3.15 6.61
N LEU A 313 3.51 -2.11 6.01
CA LEU A 313 3.81 -1.70 4.65
C LEU A 313 5.14 -0.94 4.57
N GLU A 314 5.45 -0.13 5.58
CA GLU A 314 6.71 0.62 5.67
C GLU A 314 7.93 -0.28 5.89
N ALA A 315 7.74 -1.43 6.55
CA ALA A 315 8.78 -2.44 6.68
C ALA A 315 9.13 -3.16 5.36
N LYS A 316 8.35 -2.95 4.29
CA LYS A 316 8.60 -3.60 3.00
C LYS A 316 9.71 -2.89 2.24
N THR A 317 10.67 -3.68 1.75
CA THR A 317 11.63 -3.21 0.75
C THR A 317 10.88 -2.73 -0.49
N THR A 318 11.22 -1.56 -1.00
CA THR A 318 10.64 -1.02 -2.22
C THR A 318 11.34 -1.54 -3.47
N VAL A 319 10.69 -1.37 -4.61
CA VAL A 319 11.29 -1.70 -5.92
C VAL A 319 12.55 -0.85 -6.15
N GLY A 320 12.50 0.45 -5.79
CA GLY A 320 13.65 1.36 -5.92
C GLY A 320 14.83 0.93 -5.06
N GLU A 321 14.61 0.54 -3.80
CA GLU A 321 15.67 0.04 -2.91
C GLU A 321 16.30 -1.25 -3.45
N LEU A 322 15.49 -2.18 -3.98
CA LEU A 322 16.02 -3.40 -4.59
C LEU A 322 16.89 -3.09 -5.81
N LEU A 323 16.47 -2.15 -6.66
CA LEU A 323 17.26 -1.67 -7.80
C LEU A 323 18.53 -0.94 -7.37
N ALA A 324 18.48 -0.16 -6.28
CA ALA A 324 19.69 0.48 -5.72
C ALA A 324 20.71 -0.56 -5.24
N ILE A 325 20.25 -1.63 -4.59
CA ILE A 325 21.13 -2.76 -4.22
C ILE A 325 21.74 -3.40 -5.49
N LYS A 326 20.95 -3.58 -6.55
CA LYS A 326 21.45 -4.09 -7.84
C LYS A 326 22.53 -3.17 -8.42
N ALA A 327 22.25 -1.86 -8.50
CA ALA A 327 23.19 -0.89 -9.03
C ALA A 327 24.53 -0.92 -8.27
N GLN A 328 24.47 -0.91 -6.95
CA GLN A 328 25.66 -1.00 -6.10
C GLN A 328 26.43 -2.31 -6.33
N ALA A 329 25.74 -3.44 -6.35
CA ALA A 329 26.33 -4.77 -6.51
C ALA A 329 27.02 -4.97 -7.87
N GLN A 330 26.50 -4.35 -8.91
CA GLN A 330 27.02 -4.41 -10.28
C GLN A 330 27.95 -3.25 -10.62
N GLY A 331 28.18 -2.30 -9.70
CA GLY A 331 29.04 -1.13 -9.92
C GLY A 331 28.47 -0.13 -10.93
N LEU A 332 27.14 -0.09 -11.12
CA LEU A 332 26.49 0.81 -12.05
C LEU A 332 26.39 2.23 -11.48
N LYS A 333 26.67 3.22 -12.31
CA LYS A 333 26.50 4.63 -11.93
C LYS A 333 25.01 5.00 -12.01
N LEU A 334 24.45 5.53 -10.93
CA LEU A 334 23.09 6.08 -10.96
C LEU A 334 23.04 7.36 -11.80
N ALA A 335 22.08 7.41 -12.74
CA ALA A 335 21.81 8.54 -13.61
C ALA A 335 20.59 9.32 -13.10
N ASP A 336 20.62 10.64 -13.28
CA ASP A 336 19.51 11.53 -12.88
C ASP A 336 18.42 11.62 -13.97
N THR A 337 18.70 11.12 -15.17
CA THR A 337 17.79 11.14 -16.31
C THR A 337 17.63 9.76 -16.94
N PRO A 338 16.54 9.49 -17.69
CA PRO A 338 16.33 8.21 -18.35
C PRO A 338 17.34 7.86 -19.46
N GLU A 339 18.36 8.71 -19.68
CA GLU A 339 19.44 8.47 -20.64
C GLU A 339 20.55 7.62 -20.00
N ALA A 340 20.24 6.35 -19.71
CA ALA A 340 21.13 5.38 -19.09
C ALA A 340 21.07 4.05 -19.82
N ASP A 341 22.05 3.17 -19.59
CA ASP A 341 22.09 1.83 -20.20
C ASP A 341 20.94 0.96 -19.71
N GLU A 342 20.58 1.08 -18.44
CA GLU A 342 19.39 0.46 -17.86
C GLU A 342 18.43 1.51 -17.35
N VAL A 343 17.15 1.40 -17.72
CA VAL A 343 16.10 2.36 -17.37
C VAL A 343 14.94 1.65 -16.72
N TYR A 344 14.64 2.01 -15.48
CA TYR A 344 13.53 1.46 -14.70
C TYR A 344 12.52 2.56 -14.40
N THR A 345 11.36 2.47 -15.04
CA THR A 345 10.24 3.41 -14.90
C THR A 345 9.11 2.82 -14.07
N ARG A 346 8.13 3.65 -13.72
CA ARG A 346 6.90 3.20 -13.06
C ARG A 346 6.16 2.14 -13.89
N GLU A 347 6.07 2.33 -15.21
CA GLU A 347 5.43 1.39 -16.13
C GLU A 347 6.12 0.03 -16.11
N TRP A 348 7.46 0.01 -16.04
CA TRP A 348 8.21 -1.21 -15.87
C TRP A 348 7.84 -1.94 -14.57
N ALA A 349 7.70 -1.23 -13.45
CA ALA A 349 7.36 -1.81 -12.14
C ALA A 349 5.94 -2.38 -12.08
N LEU A 350 5.03 -1.90 -12.91
CA LEU A 350 3.68 -2.48 -13.04
C LEU A 350 3.69 -3.84 -13.74
N ASN A 351 4.79 -4.21 -14.38
CA ASN A 351 4.98 -5.56 -14.93
C ASN A 351 5.48 -6.50 -13.82
N THR A 352 4.55 -7.21 -13.18
CA THR A 352 4.87 -8.14 -12.08
C THR A 352 5.87 -9.22 -12.46
N ALA A 353 5.89 -9.67 -13.72
CA ALA A 353 6.86 -10.65 -14.20
C ALA A 353 8.27 -10.05 -14.26
N ALA A 354 8.43 -8.80 -14.64
CA ALA A 354 9.71 -8.10 -14.66
C ALA A 354 10.25 -7.90 -13.24
N VAL A 355 9.39 -7.47 -12.30
CA VAL A 355 9.75 -7.34 -10.88
C VAL A 355 10.10 -8.69 -10.26
N THR A 356 9.40 -9.76 -10.64
CA THR A 356 9.70 -11.11 -10.19
C THR A 356 11.07 -11.58 -10.70
N LYS A 357 11.42 -11.32 -11.96
CA LYS A 357 12.75 -11.60 -12.50
C LYS A 357 13.86 -10.87 -11.72
N LEU A 358 13.64 -9.58 -11.46
CA LEU A 358 14.55 -8.80 -10.62
C LEU A 358 14.77 -9.45 -9.25
N LEU A 359 13.68 -9.91 -8.59
CA LEU A 359 13.75 -10.61 -7.30
C LEU A 359 14.51 -11.94 -7.38
N LEU A 360 14.48 -12.62 -8.52
CA LEU A 360 15.21 -13.88 -8.71
C LEU A 360 16.70 -13.64 -8.98
N GLY A 361 17.09 -12.42 -9.30
CA GLY A 361 18.45 -12.04 -9.65
C GLY A 361 18.80 -12.40 -11.10
N ASP A 362 17.77 -12.48 -11.95
CA ASP A 362 17.91 -12.81 -13.40
C ASP A 362 17.99 -11.54 -14.25
#